data_b993e242c47e4f39177416b6d3f64943
#
_entry.id   b993e242c47e4f39177416b6d3f64943
#
_cell.length_a   1.000
_cell.length_b   1.000
_cell.length_c   1.000
_cell.angle_alpha   90.00
_cell.angle_beta   90.00
_cell.angle_gamma   90.00
#
_symmetry.space_group_name_H-M   'P 1'
#
loop_
_entity.id
_entity.type
_entity.pdbx_description
1 polymer ?
#
loop_
_entity_poly.entity_id
_entity_poly.type
_entity_poly.pdbx_seq_one_letter_code
_entity_poly.pdbx_strand_id
1 'polypeptide(L)'
;MNYKMMGRFLAQILSIEGVFMIPALCISLYCGDAMAVRGFVFTMLVIAGLVLVLAMLCRGAPSAFYAKEGMVCVAVTWIVLSLVGCLPFYISREIPSYVDALFEIVSGFTTTGASIVPEVEKLSKGIIYWRSFSHWVGGMGVLVFLLAIAPSGEKGRGFTMHLLRAESPGPDVGKLVPKMRKTAAILYIIYVVMTILNVVFLAVGDMPLFEAVCTALGTAGTGGFGVKNDSMAGYSPYLQNVTTIFMILFGVNFSCYYLLLLRQFQSVFRDEELRTYLGIILGSILLITLNIRGYYDTLEESVRHAAFQVGSIITTTGYATTDFDLWPSFSKTILLCLMVVGACAGSTGGGLKVARLLLLVKGLRRNIRQMLNPRKVEVVRNNGKVVDEKILDTINAYLAAYVLILFAVFAIISLDGFSVGTNFSAVLCTFNNIGPGLEAVGPTCNFSQYSALSKLVLSWAMLAGRLEIFPILVLFSRETWKKR
;
A
#
# COMPACT_ATOMS: atom_id res chain seq x y z
N MET A 1 -2.97 29.05 -5.47
CA MET A 1 -2.84 27.69 -6.00
C MET A 1 -2.79 27.70 -7.52
N ASN A 2 -1.90 26.91 -8.11
CA ASN A 2 -1.74 26.81 -9.56
C ASN A 2 -2.61 25.65 -10.13
N TYR A 3 -3.92 25.92 -10.27
CA TYR A 3 -4.89 24.93 -10.77
C TYR A 3 -4.56 24.41 -12.18
N LYS A 4 -4.00 25.26 -13.05
CA LYS A 4 -3.63 24.85 -14.42
C LYS A 4 -2.51 23.82 -14.41
N MET A 5 -1.51 23.98 -13.52
CA MET A 5 -0.43 23.00 -13.38
C MET A 5 -0.93 21.68 -12.80
N MET A 6 -1.81 21.74 -11.81
CA MET A 6 -2.45 20.54 -11.24
C MET A 6 -3.28 19.79 -12.28
N GLY A 7 -4.08 20.50 -13.08
CA GLY A 7 -4.85 19.88 -14.16
C GLY A 7 -3.99 19.25 -15.24
N ARG A 8 -2.86 19.89 -15.62
CA ARG A 8 -1.89 19.31 -16.56
C ARG A 8 -1.25 18.03 -16.02
N PHE A 9 -0.92 18.03 -14.73
CA PHE A 9 -0.37 16.86 -14.06
C PHE A 9 -1.38 15.72 -14.02
N LEU A 10 -2.64 16.03 -13.64
CA LEU A 10 -3.72 15.07 -13.63
C LEU A 10 -3.97 14.44 -15.03
N ALA A 11 -3.93 15.26 -16.08
CA ALA A 11 -4.03 14.75 -17.46
C ALA A 11 -2.92 13.75 -17.80
N GLN A 12 -1.69 13.99 -17.36
CA GLN A 12 -0.57 13.06 -17.58
C GLN A 12 -0.79 11.73 -16.84
N ILE A 13 -1.24 11.77 -15.59
CA ILE A 13 -1.50 10.57 -14.82
C ILE A 13 -2.65 9.75 -15.41
N LEU A 14 -3.77 10.41 -15.77
CA LEU A 14 -4.89 9.73 -16.44
C LEU A 14 -4.47 9.09 -17.75
N SER A 15 -3.59 9.73 -18.54
CA SER A 15 -3.05 9.13 -19.76
C SER A 15 -2.28 7.84 -19.46
N ILE A 16 -1.49 7.81 -18.39
CA ILE A 16 -0.76 6.62 -17.95
C ILE A 16 -1.73 5.53 -17.52
N GLU A 17 -2.78 5.87 -16.77
CA GLU A 17 -3.82 4.92 -16.34
C GLU A 17 -4.49 4.27 -17.57
N GLY A 18 -4.84 5.05 -18.59
CA GLY A 18 -5.39 4.53 -19.83
C GLY A 18 -4.44 3.56 -20.54
N VAL A 19 -3.14 3.86 -20.58
CA VAL A 19 -2.12 2.93 -21.13
C VAL A 19 -2.03 1.66 -20.29
N PHE A 20 -2.12 1.76 -18.99
CA PHE A 20 -2.06 0.62 -18.08
C PHE A 20 -3.30 -0.32 -18.16
N MET A 21 -4.41 0.16 -18.70
CA MET A 21 -5.59 -0.68 -18.97
C MET A 21 -5.43 -1.54 -20.24
N ILE A 22 -4.48 -1.23 -21.14
CA ILE A 22 -4.29 -1.96 -22.41
C ILE A 22 -4.06 -3.47 -22.20
N PRO A 23 -3.17 -3.93 -21.30
CA PRO A 23 -3.00 -5.36 -21.08
C PRO A 23 -4.28 -6.07 -20.62
N ALA A 24 -5.07 -5.44 -19.73
CA ALA A 24 -6.35 -5.98 -19.28
C ALA A 24 -7.37 -6.09 -20.43
N LEU A 25 -7.42 -5.09 -21.31
CA LEU A 25 -8.22 -5.11 -22.52
C LEU A 25 -7.77 -6.25 -23.47
N CYS A 26 -6.47 -6.43 -23.68
CA CYS A 26 -5.95 -7.53 -24.51
C CYS A 26 -6.31 -8.90 -23.97
N ILE A 27 -6.22 -9.09 -22.64
CA ILE A 27 -6.63 -10.35 -21.98
C ILE A 27 -8.14 -10.58 -22.16
N SER A 28 -8.98 -9.54 -21.97
CA SER A 28 -10.43 -9.65 -22.17
C SER A 28 -10.79 -10.00 -23.61
N LEU A 29 -10.10 -9.42 -24.59
CA LEU A 29 -10.26 -9.74 -26.01
C LEU A 29 -9.86 -11.20 -26.32
N TYR A 30 -8.73 -11.65 -25.77
CA TYR A 30 -8.24 -13.03 -25.96
C TYR A 30 -9.20 -14.06 -25.36
N CYS A 31 -9.79 -13.76 -24.19
CA CYS A 31 -10.77 -14.61 -23.52
C CYS A 31 -12.20 -14.54 -24.13
N GLY A 32 -12.47 -13.54 -24.98
CA GLY A 32 -13.80 -13.37 -25.60
C GLY A 32 -14.83 -12.71 -24.65
N ASP A 33 -14.41 -12.03 -23.58
CA ASP A 33 -15.29 -11.44 -22.56
C ASP A 33 -15.84 -10.09 -23.03
N ALA A 34 -16.88 -10.11 -23.87
CA ALA A 34 -17.43 -8.91 -24.52
C ALA A 34 -17.85 -7.79 -23.56
N MET A 35 -18.35 -8.12 -22.36
CA MET A 35 -18.75 -7.13 -21.36
C MET A 35 -17.54 -6.43 -20.74
N ALA A 36 -16.49 -7.18 -20.39
CA ALA A 36 -15.25 -6.62 -19.90
C ALA A 36 -14.57 -5.73 -20.97
N VAL A 37 -14.52 -6.19 -22.23
CA VAL A 37 -14.03 -5.40 -23.37
C VAL A 37 -14.75 -4.07 -23.47
N ARG A 38 -16.10 -4.06 -23.43
CA ARG A 38 -16.89 -2.82 -23.44
C ARG A 38 -16.53 -1.93 -22.25
N GLY A 39 -16.37 -2.51 -21.06
CA GLY A 39 -15.97 -1.78 -19.86
C GLY A 39 -14.63 -1.04 -20.04
N PHE A 40 -13.60 -1.74 -20.50
CA PHE A 40 -12.27 -1.14 -20.72
C PHE A 40 -12.29 -0.11 -21.85
N VAL A 41 -12.88 -0.42 -23.01
CA VAL A 41 -12.93 0.51 -24.15
C VAL A 41 -13.65 1.81 -23.78
N PHE A 42 -14.82 1.72 -23.14
CA PHE A 42 -15.57 2.91 -22.74
C PHE A 42 -14.79 3.74 -21.71
N THR A 43 -14.15 3.09 -20.72
CA THR A 43 -13.32 3.78 -19.73
C THR A 43 -12.14 4.50 -20.38
N MET A 44 -11.46 3.85 -21.33
CA MET A 44 -10.35 4.48 -22.07
C MET A 44 -10.83 5.69 -22.89
N LEU A 45 -12.04 5.65 -23.47
CA LEU A 45 -12.65 6.79 -24.17
C LEU A 45 -12.97 7.94 -23.19
N VAL A 46 -13.49 7.63 -22.01
CA VAL A 46 -13.72 8.63 -20.93
C VAL A 46 -12.38 9.27 -20.53
N ILE A 47 -11.36 8.48 -20.30
CA ILE A 47 -10.00 8.98 -19.99
C ILE A 47 -9.51 9.90 -21.11
N ALA A 48 -9.58 9.48 -22.36
CA ALA A 48 -9.15 10.28 -23.49
C ALA A 48 -9.89 11.63 -23.57
N GLY A 49 -11.21 11.63 -23.34
CA GLY A 49 -12.03 12.84 -23.27
C GLY A 49 -11.60 13.77 -22.15
N LEU A 50 -11.42 13.24 -20.92
CA LEU A 50 -10.94 14.01 -19.79
C LEU A 50 -9.54 14.61 -20.01
N VAL A 51 -8.62 13.82 -20.55
CA VAL A 51 -7.26 14.26 -20.89
C VAL A 51 -7.30 15.40 -21.92
N LEU A 52 -8.11 15.28 -22.95
CA LEU A 52 -8.27 16.31 -23.98
C LEU A 52 -8.80 17.63 -23.38
N VAL A 53 -9.86 17.55 -22.56
CA VAL A 53 -10.45 18.72 -21.88
C VAL A 53 -9.42 19.38 -20.95
N LEU A 54 -8.73 18.60 -20.11
CA LEU A 54 -7.70 19.11 -19.21
C LEU A 54 -6.52 19.71 -19.98
N ALA A 55 -6.08 19.10 -21.09
CA ALA A 55 -5.01 19.62 -21.94
C ALA A 55 -5.38 20.96 -22.59
N MET A 56 -6.64 21.14 -22.99
CA MET A 56 -7.15 22.41 -23.53
C MET A 56 -7.24 23.49 -22.46
N LEU A 57 -7.81 23.19 -21.29
CA LEU A 57 -8.02 24.15 -20.20
C LEU A 57 -6.69 24.57 -19.53
N CYS A 58 -5.69 23.70 -19.54
CA CYS A 58 -4.42 23.92 -18.85
C CYS A 58 -3.27 24.36 -19.77
N ARG A 59 -3.57 24.79 -21.02
CA ARG A 59 -2.57 25.37 -21.93
C ARG A 59 -1.88 26.57 -21.29
N GLY A 60 -0.55 26.65 -21.41
CA GLY A 60 0.25 27.77 -20.88
C GLY A 60 0.41 27.75 -19.35
N ALA A 61 0.24 26.61 -18.68
CA ALA A 61 0.43 26.50 -17.25
C ALA A 61 1.87 26.89 -16.83
N PRO A 62 2.05 27.77 -15.84
CA PRO A 62 3.37 28.12 -15.31
C PRO A 62 4.02 26.91 -14.64
N SER A 63 5.34 26.81 -14.72
CA SER A 63 6.11 25.68 -14.18
C SER A 63 6.39 25.73 -12.67
N ALA A 64 5.96 26.81 -11.98
CA ALA A 64 6.18 26.96 -10.55
C ALA A 64 5.23 26.06 -9.74
N PHE A 65 5.78 25.27 -8.82
CA PHE A 65 5.04 24.32 -8.00
C PHE A 65 5.62 24.32 -6.58
N TYR A 66 4.75 24.51 -5.59
CA TYR A 66 5.12 24.60 -4.18
C TYR A 66 4.68 23.34 -3.42
N ALA A 67 5.27 23.11 -2.24
CA ALA A 67 4.98 21.94 -1.40
C ALA A 67 3.49 21.73 -1.09
N LYS A 68 2.78 22.84 -0.82
CA LYS A 68 1.33 22.84 -0.57
C LYS A 68 0.55 22.28 -1.77
N GLU A 69 0.88 22.75 -2.98
CA GLU A 69 0.25 22.32 -4.23
C GLU A 69 0.57 20.85 -4.54
N GLY A 70 1.78 20.40 -4.16
CA GLY A 70 2.20 19.00 -4.27
C GLY A 70 1.31 18.06 -3.47
N MET A 71 1.10 18.36 -2.19
CA MET A 71 0.25 17.52 -1.32
C MET A 71 -1.20 17.45 -1.83
N VAL A 72 -1.78 18.60 -2.20
CA VAL A 72 -3.14 18.65 -2.76
C VAL A 72 -3.22 17.88 -4.08
N CYS A 73 -2.24 18.06 -4.95
CA CYS A 73 -2.20 17.39 -6.25
C CYS A 73 -2.13 15.85 -6.11
N VAL A 74 -1.29 15.36 -5.20
CA VAL A 74 -1.19 13.92 -4.88
C VAL A 74 -2.55 13.38 -4.43
N ALA A 75 -3.17 13.99 -3.43
CA ALA A 75 -4.42 13.50 -2.88
C ALA A 75 -5.56 13.54 -3.92
N VAL A 76 -5.69 14.63 -4.70
CA VAL A 76 -6.69 14.75 -5.77
C VAL A 76 -6.43 13.71 -6.87
N THR A 77 -5.17 13.46 -7.22
CA THR A 77 -4.81 12.45 -8.22
C THR A 77 -5.28 11.06 -7.81
N TRP A 78 -5.00 10.62 -6.59
CA TRP A 78 -5.43 9.32 -6.10
C TRP A 78 -6.94 9.16 -6.07
N ILE A 79 -7.67 10.22 -5.68
CA ILE A 79 -9.14 10.23 -5.71
C ILE A 79 -9.63 10.08 -7.16
N VAL A 80 -9.11 10.88 -8.10
CA VAL A 80 -9.58 10.85 -9.49
C VAL A 80 -9.22 9.56 -10.20
N LEU A 81 -8.00 9.02 -9.98
CA LEU A 81 -7.62 7.69 -10.48
C LEU A 81 -8.62 6.61 -10.01
N SER A 82 -9.00 6.64 -8.73
CA SER A 82 -9.95 5.66 -8.20
C SER A 82 -11.35 5.84 -8.81
N LEU A 83 -11.82 7.08 -8.98
CA LEU A 83 -13.14 7.37 -9.59
C LEU A 83 -13.22 6.91 -11.04
N VAL A 84 -12.12 6.94 -11.78
CA VAL A 84 -12.07 6.50 -13.18
C VAL A 84 -11.71 5.03 -13.29
N GLY A 85 -10.74 4.57 -12.49
CA GLY A 85 -10.26 3.18 -12.51
C GLY A 85 -11.30 2.13 -12.11
N CYS A 86 -12.40 2.52 -11.42
CA CYS A 86 -13.51 1.63 -11.08
C CYS A 86 -14.49 1.40 -12.25
N LEU A 87 -14.46 2.25 -13.28
CA LEU A 87 -15.42 2.18 -14.37
C LEU A 87 -15.43 0.83 -15.12
N PRO A 88 -14.29 0.15 -15.39
CA PRO A 88 -14.33 -1.17 -15.99
C PRO A 88 -15.17 -2.17 -15.22
N PHE A 89 -15.11 -2.17 -13.87
CA PHE A 89 -15.88 -3.07 -13.01
C PHE A 89 -17.38 -2.76 -13.09
N TYR A 90 -17.74 -1.47 -13.04
CA TYR A 90 -19.12 -1.01 -13.06
C TYR A 90 -19.78 -1.21 -14.44
N ILE A 91 -19.08 -0.86 -15.53
CA ILE A 91 -19.62 -0.92 -16.90
C ILE A 91 -19.74 -2.36 -17.38
N SER A 92 -18.80 -3.25 -17.02
CA SER A 92 -18.89 -4.69 -17.30
C SER A 92 -20.03 -5.36 -16.53
N ARG A 93 -20.61 -4.68 -15.52
CA ARG A 93 -21.60 -5.20 -14.58
C ARG A 93 -21.12 -6.37 -13.73
N GLU A 94 -19.83 -6.63 -13.68
CA GLU A 94 -19.25 -7.65 -12.78
C GLU A 94 -19.32 -7.17 -11.32
N ILE A 95 -19.25 -5.86 -11.10
CA ILE A 95 -19.56 -5.20 -9.82
C ILE A 95 -20.64 -4.14 -10.10
N PRO A 96 -21.94 -4.48 -9.92
CA PRO A 96 -23.04 -3.64 -10.41
C PRO A 96 -23.21 -2.31 -9.65
N SER A 97 -22.74 -2.24 -8.39
CA SER A 97 -22.81 -1.02 -7.58
C SER A 97 -21.56 -0.17 -7.83
N TYR A 98 -21.74 1.13 -8.16
CA TYR A 98 -20.61 2.05 -8.31
C TYR A 98 -19.82 2.24 -7.02
N VAL A 99 -20.48 2.26 -5.85
CA VAL A 99 -19.81 2.37 -4.55
C VAL A 99 -18.94 1.14 -4.27
N ASP A 100 -19.44 -0.04 -4.63
CA ASP A 100 -18.69 -1.29 -4.49
C ASP A 100 -17.52 -1.36 -5.46
N ALA A 101 -17.70 -0.97 -6.71
CA ALA A 101 -16.63 -0.86 -7.70
C ALA A 101 -15.55 0.16 -7.26
N LEU A 102 -15.97 1.29 -6.67
CA LEU A 102 -15.06 2.29 -6.12
C LEU A 102 -14.28 1.74 -4.92
N PHE A 103 -14.94 1.06 -3.99
CA PHE A 103 -14.27 0.41 -2.85
C PHE A 103 -13.21 -0.58 -3.32
N GLU A 104 -13.55 -1.44 -4.27
CA GLU A 104 -12.64 -2.46 -4.82
C GLU A 104 -11.41 -1.84 -5.47
N ILE A 105 -11.57 -0.79 -6.31
CA ILE A 105 -10.41 -0.17 -6.97
C ILE A 105 -9.60 0.71 -6.02
N VAL A 106 -10.24 1.38 -5.05
CA VAL A 106 -9.52 2.11 -3.99
C VAL A 106 -8.66 1.13 -3.22
N SER A 107 -9.22 -0.02 -2.81
CA SER A 107 -8.48 -1.11 -2.19
C SER A 107 -7.33 -1.60 -3.09
N GLY A 108 -7.58 -1.67 -4.41
CA GLY A 108 -6.56 -1.99 -5.40
C GLY A 108 -5.40 -1.00 -5.41
N PHE A 109 -5.65 0.26 -5.70
CA PHE A 109 -4.61 1.28 -5.81
C PHE A 109 -3.93 1.59 -4.47
N THR A 110 -4.65 1.56 -3.36
CA THR A 110 -4.05 1.75 -2.03
C THR A 110 -3.35 0.50 -1.50
N THR A 111 -3.33 -0.57 -2.30
CA THR A 111 -2.69 -1.84 -1.95
C THR A 111 -3.22 -2.43 -0.64
N THR A 112 -4.53 -2.27 -0.39
CA THR A 112 -5.18 -2.74 0.83
C THR A 112 -5.58 -4.22 0.75
N GLY A 113 -6.15 -4.67 -0.38
CA GLY A 113 -6.61 -6.05 -0.54
C GLY A 113 -7.96 -6.37 0.12
N ALA A 114 -8.62 -5.41 0.75
CA ALA A 114 -10.00 -5.57 1.21
C ALA A 114 -10.93 -5.67 0.00
N SER A 115 -11.71 -6.74 -0.11
CA SER A 115 -12.59 -7.00 -1.25
C SER A 115 -14.06 -6.99 -0.86
N ILE A 116 -14.91 -6.53 -1.78
CA ILE A 116 -16.37 -6.66 -1.68
C ILE A 116 -16.88 -7.82 -2.57
N VAL A 117 -16.01 -8.48 -3.32
CA VAL A 117 -16.40 -9.54 -4.26
C VAL A 117 -16.54 -10.85 -3.51
N PRO A 118 -17.73 -11.48 -3.49
CA PRO A 118 -17.94 -12.74 -2.79
C PRO A 118 -17.28 -13.93 -3.48
N GLU A 119 -17.26 -13.93 -4.82
CA GLU A 119 -16.77 -15.03 -5.65
C GLU A 119 -15.84 -14.48 -6.75
N VAL A 120 -14.55 -14.41 -6.44
CA VAL A 120 -13.52 -13.84 -7.34
C VAL A 120 -13.39 -14.66 -8.62
N GLU A 121 -13.58 -15.97 -8.55
CA GLU A 121 -13.43 -16.92 -9.67
C GLU A 121 -14.49 -16.72 -10.76
N LYS A 122 -15.60 -16.03 -10.46
CA LYS A 122 -16.62 -15.68 -11.44
C LYS A 122 -16.29 -14.44 -12.26
N LEU A 123 -15.30 -13.66 -11.83
CA LEU A 123 -14.87 -12.47 -12.56
C LEU A 123 -14.12 -12.88 -13.84
N SER A 124 -14.27 -12.04 -14.88
CA SER A 124 -13.49 -12.22 -16.11
C SER A 124 -11.99 -12.03 -15.85
N LYS A 125 -11.14 -12.73 -16.63
CA LYS A 125 -9.68 -12.68 -16.48
C LYS A 125 -9.12 -11.26 -16.64
N GLY A 126 -9.71 -10.44 -17.51
CA GLY A 126 -9.28 -9.05 -17.66
C GLY A 126 -9.54 -8.21 -16.42
N ILE A 127 -10.68 -8.41 -15.75
CA ILE A 127 -11.04 -7.74 -14.50
C ILE A 127 -10.14 -8.22 -13.35
N ILE A 128 -9.87 -9.53 -13.24
CA ILE A 128 -8.92 -10.09 -12.24
C ILE A 128 -7.53 -9.50 -12.45
N TYR A 129 -7.07 -9.43 -13.71
CA TYR A 129 -5.78 -8.81 -14.02
C TYR A 129 -5.74 -7.34 -13.60
N TRP A 130 -6.79 -6.54 -13.92
CA TRP A 130 -6.84 -5.13 -13.55
C TRP A 130 -6.81 -4.92 -12.02
N ARG A 131 -7.53 -5.76 -11.25
CA ARG A 131 -7.45 -5.78 -9.78
C ARG A 131 -6.01 -5.99 -9.30
N SER A 132 -5.34 -7.04 -9.78
CA SER A 132 -3.96 -7.38 -9.38
C SER A 132 -2.96 -6.31 -9.86
N PHE A 133 -3.16 -5.78 -11.07
CA PHE A 133 -2.29 -4.75 -11.63
C PHE A 133 -2.43 -3.41 -10.91
N SER A 134 -3.62 -3.08 -10.39
CA SER A 134 -3.81 -1.87 -9.56
C SER A 134 -2.95 -1.90 -8.30
N HIS A 135 -2.75 -3.07 -7.68
CA HIS A 135 -1.81 -3.24 -6.57
C HIS A 135 -0.36 -2.93 -6.99
N TRP A 136 0.05 -3.46 -8.13
CA TRP A 136 1.41 -3.23 -8.64
C TRP A 136 1.69 -1.76 -8.91
N VAL A 137 0.73 -1.05 -9.52
CA VAL A 137 0.79 0.40 -9.75
C VAL A 137 0.81 1.16 -8.43
N GLY A 138 -0.04 0.77 -7.49
CA GLY A 138 -0.16 1.39 -6.16
C GLY A 138 1.07 1.17 -5.29
N GLY A 139 1.73 0.01 -5.38
CA GLY A 139 2.86 -0.38 -4.53
C GLY A 139 4.04 0.59 -4.56
N MET A 140 4.51 0.94 -5.77
CA MET A 140 5.60 1.92 -5.93
C MET A 140 5.13 3.37 -6.08
N GLY A 141 3.81 3.60 -6.05
CA GLY A 141 3.21 4.89 -6.26
C GLY A 141 3.26 5.37 -7.72
N VAL A 142 2.10 5.79 -8.22
CA VAL A 142 1.95 6.31 -9.60
C VAL A 142 2.89 7.49 -9.86
N LEU A 143 3.15 8.28 -8.81
CA LEU A 143 3.97 9.49 -8.90
C LEU A 143 5.46 9.19 -9.00
N VAL A 144 5.96 8.14 -8.32
CA VAL A 144 7.35 7.68 -8.47
C VAL A 144 7.61 7.20 -9.90
N PHE A 145 6.65 6.49 -10.49
CA PHE A 145 6.70 6.08 -11.90
C PHE A 145 6.78 7.30 -12.84
N LEU A 146 5.91 8.29 -12.64
CA LEU A 146 5.93 9.52 -13.43
C LEU A 146 7.26 10.27 -13.29
N LEU A 147 7.82 10.33 -12.09
CA LEU A 147 9.11 10.94 -11.82
C LEU A 147 10.27 10.23 -12.54
N ALA A 148 10.22 8.91 -12.64
CA ALA A 148 11.23 8.12 -13.34
C ALA A 148 11.23 8.43 -14.85
N ILE A 149 10.05 8.68 -15.43
CA ILE A 149 9.86 8.90 -16.88
C ILE A 149 9.92 10.39 -17.26
N ALA A 150 9.63 11.32 -16.35
CA ALA A 150 9.53 12.76 -16.65
C ALA A 150 10.80 13.33 -17.33
N PRO A 151 10.67 14.24 -18.32
CA PRO A 151 11.80 14.83 -19.04
C PRO A 151 12.75 15.61 -18.09
N SER A 152 14.04 15.53 -18.37
CA SER A 152 15.09 16.21 -17.60
C SER A 152 15.13 17.71 -17.97
N GLY A 153 14.61 18.60 -17.09
CA GLY A 153 14.73 20.04 -17.25
C GLY A 153 15.05 20.75 -15.93
N GLU A 154 15.85 21.82 -15.97
CA GLU A 154 16.23 22.59 -14.76
C GLU A 154 15.03 23.23 -14.03
N LYS A 155 13.95 23.53 -14.76
CA LYS A 155 12.73 24.14 -14.25
C LYS A 155 11.85 23.19 -13.40
N GLY A 156 12.15 21.87 -13.38
CA GLY A 156 11.38 20.84 -12.67
C GLY A 156 11.90 20.44 -11.28
N ARG A 157 13.08 20.91 -10.85
CA ARG A 157 13.73 20.41 -9.61
C ARG A 157 12.89 20.58 -8.34
N GLY A 158 12.20 21.71 -8.17
CA GLY A 158 11.35 21.94 -6.99
C GLY A 158 10.08 21.07 -6.98
N PHE A 159 9.47 20.89 -8.13
CA PHE A 159 8.29 20.05 -8.34
C PHE A 159 8.55 18.59 -7.93
N THR A 160 9.65 18.02 -8.44
CA THR A 160 10.06 16.63 -8.20
C THR A 160 10.28 16.33 -6.72
N MET A 161 10.90 17.27 -5.98
CA MET A 161 11.21 17.09 -4.56
C MET A 161 9.96 17.10 -3.68
N HIS A 162 9.01 17.99 -3.94
CA HIS A 162 7.80 18.11 -3.14
C HIS A 162 6.82 16.94 -3.37
N LEU A 163 6.76 16.43 -4.58
CA LEU A 163 5.98 15.24 -4.92
C LEU A 163 6.52 13.96 -4.26
N LEU A 164 7.82 13.72 -4.35
CA LEU A 164 8.47 12.56 -3.72
C LEU A 164 8.30 12.57 -2.19
N ARG A 165 8.41 13.73 -1.55
CA ARG A 165 8.17 13.86 -0.12
C ARG A 165 6.72 13.65 0.28
N ALA A 166 5.77 13.95 -0.61
CA ALA A 166 4.35 13.75 -0.35
C ALA A 166 3.92 12.28 -0.49
N GLU A 167 4.60 11.50 -1.33
CA GLU A 167 4.26 10.11 -1.60
C GLU A 167 5.15 9.09 -0.85
N SER A 168 6.36 9.50 -0.48
CA SER A 168 7.30 8.67 0.28
C SER A 168 7.84 9.45 1.48
N PRO A 169 7.01 9.72 2.47
CA PRO A 169 7.38 10.44 3.68
C PRO A 169 8.06 9.50 4.68
N GLY A 170 9.23 8.98 4.33
CA GLY A 170 10.12 8.35 5.31
C GLY A 170 11.06 9.40 5.93
N PRO A 171 11.54 9.23 7.17
CA PRO A 171 12.43 10.18 7.81
C PRO A 171 13.79 10.36 7.11
N ASP A 172 14.13 9.52 6.15
CA ASP A 172 15.36 9.62 5.36
C ASP A 172 15.20 8.97 3.98
N VAL A 173 14.72 9.73 3.01
CA VAL A 173 15.17 9.48 1.64
C VAL A 173 16.59 10.04 1.56
N GLY A 174 17.55 9.28 2.08
CA GLY A 174 18.96 9.68 2.13
C GLY A 174 19.43 10.14 0.77
N LYS A 175 20.29 11.15 0.73
CA LYS A 175 20.95 11.72 -0.46
C LYS A 175 21.83 10.67 -1.18
N LEU A 176 21.22 9.58 -1.67
CA LEU A 176 21.94 8.46 -2.28
C LEU A 176 22.39 8.78 -3.71
N VAL A 177 21.70 9.71 -4.39
CA VAL A 177 22.06 10.13 -5.76
C VAL A 177 21.80 11.63 -5.96
N PRO A 178 22.72 12.38 -6.58
CA PRO A 178 22.57 13.84 -6.79
C PRO A 178 21.36 14.25 -7.61
N LYS A 179 20.76 13.31 -8.39
CA LYS A 179 19.59 13.52 -9.24
C LYS A 179 18.46 12.57 -8.80
N MET A 180 17.46 13.08 -8.13
CA MET A 180 16.30 12.32 -7.60
C MET A 180 15.63 11.41 -8.63
N ARG A 181 15.58 11.83 -9.91
CA ARG A 181 15.08 11.03 -11.03
C ARG A 181 15.86 9.72 -11.23
N LYS A 182 17.20 9.76 -11.13
CA LYS A 182 18.03 8.55 -11.26
C LYS A 182 17.75 7.58 -10.12
N THR A 183 17.59 8.10 -8.91
CA THR A 183 17.23 7.28 -7.74
C THR A 183 15.88 6.62 -7.95
N ALA A 184 14.84 7.37 -8.31
CA ALA A 184 13.52 6.83 -8.59
C ALA A 184 13.56 5.75 -9.69
N ALA A 185 14.28 6.00 -10.78
CA ALA A 185 14.42 5.03 -11.87
C ALA A 185 15.10 3.73 -11.41
N ILE A 186 16.17 3.81 -10.60
CA ILE A 186 16.86 2.63 -10.08
C ILE A 186 15.94 1.82 -9.15
N LEU A 187 15.24 2.49 -8.22
CA LEU A 187 14.31 1.82 -7.32
C LEU A 187 13.18 1.13 -8.11
N TYR A 188 12.70 1.79 -9.18
CA TYR A 188 11.67 1.20 -10.04
C TYR A 188 12.18 -0.02 -10.81
N ILE A 189 13.42 0.02 -11.33
CA ILE A 189 14.06 -1.14 -11.98
C ILE A 189 14.18 -2.30 -11.00
N ILE A 190 14.61 -2.06 -9.76
CA ILE A 190 14.69 -3.09 -8.71
C ILE A 190 13.31 -3.71 -8.49
N TYR A 191 12.27 -2.88 -8.38
CA TYR A 191 10.89 -3.33 -8.20
C TYR A 191 10.42 -4.26 -9.35
N VAL A 192 10.65 -3.85 -10.59
CA VAL A 192 10.32 -4.65 -11.79
C VAL A 192 11.08 -5.97 -11.79
N VAL A 193 12.39 -5.93 -11.55
CA VAL A 193 13.23 -7.14 -11.54
C VAL A 193 12.76 -8.12 -10.45
N MET A 194 12.48 -7.63 -9.23
CA MET A 194 11.97 -8.47 -8.15
C MET A 194 10.58 -9.05 -8.48
N THR A 195 9.71 -8.29 -9.16
CA THR A 195 8.40 -8.78 -9.62
C THR A 195 8.58 -9.92 -10.63
N ILE A 196 9.46 -9.74 -11.63
CA ILE A 196 9.76 -10.77 -12.63
C ILE A 196 10.33 -12.03 -11.97
N LEU A 197 11.26 -11.87 -11.03
CA LEU A 197 11.80 -13.00 -10.26
C LEU A 197 10.69 -13.74 -9.51
N ASN A 198 9.76 -13.02 -8.88
CA ASN A 198 8.63 -13.64 -8.20
C ASN A 198 7.76 -14.46 -9.18
N VAL A 199 7.42 -13.90 -10.36
CA VAL A 199 6.69 -14.66 -11.42
C VAL A 199 7.43 -15.93 -11.78
N VAL A 200 8.75 -15.86 -11.98
CA VAL A 200 9.56 -17.05 -12.35
C VAL A 200 9.52 -18.11 -11.27
N PHE A 201 9.72 -17.74 -9.99
CA PHE A 201 9.69 -18.71 -8.89
C PHE A 201 8.30 -19.34 -8.70
N LEU A 202 7.21 -18.56 -8.89
CA LEU A 202 5.86 -19.10 -8.84
C LEU A 202 5.57 -20.06 -10.01
N ALA A 203 6.02 -19.72 -11.23
CA ALA A 203 5.86 -20.56 -12.40
C ALA A 203 6.67 -21.87 -12.31
N VAL A 204 7.87 -21.84 -11.72
CA VAL A 204 8.68 -23.05 -11.43
C VAL A 204 7.98 -23.98 -10.44
N GLY A 205 7.11 -23.45 -9.58
CA GLY A 205 6.28 -24.23 -8.64
C GLY A 205 4.98 -24.73 -9.24
N ASP A 206 4.86 -24.83 -10.56
CA ASP A 206 3.68 -25.29 -11.30
C ASP A 206 2.41 -24.44 -11.14
N MET A 207 2.56 -23.15 -10.75
CA MET A 207 1.45 -22.20 -10.77
C MET A 207 1.12 -21.82 -12.23
N PRO A 208 -0.15 -21.85 -12.68
CA PRO A 208 -0.52 -21.37 -14.02
C PRO A 208 -0.03 -19.95 -14.27
N LEU A 209 0.52 -19.68 -15.44
CA LEU A 209 1.20 -18.39 -15.73
C LEU A 209 0.34 -17.16 -15.42
N PHE A 210 -0.96 -17.20 -15.73
CA PHE A 210 -1.88 -16.10 -15.42
C PHE A 210 -1.99 -15.88 -13.90
N GLU A 211 -2.16 -16.96 -13.13
CA GLU A 211 -2.23 -16.88 -11.66
C GLU A 211 -0.89 -16.43 -11.07
N ALA A 212 0.25 -16.93 -11.60
CA ALA A 212 1.58 -16.53 -11.18
C ALA A 212 1.83 -15.02 -11.40
N VAL A 213 1.42 -14.48 -12.56
CA VAL A 213 1.53 -13.05 -12.86
C VAL A 213 0.65 -12.24 -11.90
N CYS A 214 -0.63 -12.57 -11.75
CA CYS A 214 -1.54 -11.84 -10.87
C CYS A 214 -1.08 -11.89 -9.40
N THR A 215 -0.64 -13.06 -8.91
CA THR A 215 -0.12 -13.23 -7.54
C THR A 215 1.18 -12.44 -7.35
N ALA A 216 2.08 -12.46 -8.33
CA ALA A 216 3.33 -11.70 -8.23
C ALA A 216 3.08 -10.17 -8.24
N LEU A 217 2.11 -9.68 -9.02
CA LEU A 217 1.71 -8.28 -9.02
C LEU A 217 1.14 -7.86 -7.65
N GLY A 218 0.28 -8.70 -7.06
CA GLY A 218 -0.27 -8.48 -5.72
C GLY A 218 0.80 -8.54 -4.63
N THR A 219 1.73 -9.51 -4.70
CA THR A 219 2.84 -9.64 -3.75
C THR A 219 3.78 -8.44 -3.84
N ALA A 220 4.15 -8.02 -5.05
CA ALA A 220 5.06 -6.89 -5.26
C ALA A 220 4.46 -5.58 -4.76
N GLY A 221 3.17 -5.35 -5.05
CA GLY A 221 2.43 -4.20 -4.53
C GLY A 221 2.13 -4.29 -3.03
N THR A 222 2.32 -5.47 -2.40
CA THR A 222 1.85 -5.76 -1.03
C THR A 222 0.35 -5.52 -0.87
N GLY A 223 -0.45 -6.05 -1.80
CA GLY A 223 -1.87 -5.71 -1.89
C GLY A 223 -2.85 -6.85 -1.61
N GLY A 224 -2.49 -8.13 -1.87
CA GLY A 224 -3.22 -9.29 -1.38
C GLY A 224 -4.50 -9.71 -2.10
N PHE A 225 -4.87 -9.10 -3.23
CA PHE A 225 -5.99 -9.62 -4.02
C PHE A 225 -5.67 -11.02 -4.56
N GLY A 226 -6.40 -12.03 -4.09
CA GLY A 226 -6.33 -13.39 -4.59
C GLY A 226 -6.97 -13.54 -5.97
N VAL A 227 -6.51 -14.56 -6.72
CA VAL A 227 -7.13 -15.02 -7.95
C VAL A 227 -8.21 -16.07 -7.63
N LYS A 228 -8.11 -16.68 -6.44
CA LYS A 228 -9.06 -17.66 -5.88
C LYS A 228 -9.66 -17.15 -4.58
N ASN A 229 -10.84 -17.64 -4.24
CA ASN A 229 -11.54 -17.28 -3.01
C ASN A 229 -10.80 -17.72 -1.74
N ASP A 230 -10.08 -18.85 -1.81
CA ASP A 230 -9.27 -19.39 -0.73
C ASP A 230 -7.87 -18.75 -0.62
N SER A 231 -7.64 -17.67 -1.38
CA SER A 231 -6.38 -16.93 -1.45
C SER A 231 -5.20 -17.86 -1.79
N MET A 232 -4.31 -18.16 -0.84
CA MET A 232 -3.14 -19.04 -1.03
C MET A 232 -3.30 -20.41 -0.37
N ALA A 233 -4.47 -20.75 0.21
CA ALA A 233 -4.67 -22.00 0.95
C ALA A 233 -4.59 -23.24 0.05
N GLY A 234 -5.17 -23.18 -1.15
CA GLY A 234 -5.19 -24.30 -2.10
C GLY A 234 -3.90 -24.52 -2.88
N TYR A 235 -2.86 -23.69 -2.69
CA TYR A 235 -1.58 -23.85 -3.37
C TYR A 235 -0.59 -24.71 -2.58
N SER A 236 0.41 -25.28 -3.28
CA SER A 236 1.42 -26.15 -2.68
C SER A 236 2.25 -25.44 -1.58
N PRO A 237 2.83 -26.19 -0.63
CA PRO A 237 3.73 -25.65 0.39
C PRO A 237 4.90 -24.84 -0.19
N TYR A 238 5.42 -25.26 -1.36
CA TYR A 238 6.47 -24.52 -2.07
C TYR A 238 6.00 -23.11 -2.45
N LEU A 239 4.83 -23.00 -3.08
CA LEU A 239 4.27 -21.72 -3.52
C LEU A 239 3.96 -20.79 -2.35
N GLN A 240 3.45 -21.36 -1.24
CA GLN A 240 3.22 -20.61 0.00
C GLN A 240 4.54 -20.07 0.57
N ASN A 241 5.59 -20.88 0.62
CA ASN A 241 6.91 -20.45 1.11
C ASN A 241 7.56 -19.39 0.20
N VAL A 242 7.49 -19.56 -1.12
CA VAL A 242 7.96 -18.55 -2.09
C VAL A 242 7.24 -17.24 -1.88
N THR A 243 5.92 -17.25 -1.80
CA THR A 243 5.12 -16.05 -1.56
C THR A 243 5.49 -15.38 -0.23
N THR A 244 5.68 -16.16 0.84
CA THR A 244 6.13 -15.64 2.16
C THR A 244 7.46 -14.89 2.05
N ILE A 245 8.45 -15.50 1.39
CA ILE A 245 9.78 -14.88 1.22
C ILE A 245 9.66 -13.58 0.44
N PHE A 246 8.94 -13.59 -0.69
CA PHE A 246 8.80 -12.38 -1.51
C PHE A 246 7.99 -11.28 -0.80
N MET A 247 6.93 -11.61 -0.04
CA MET A 247 6.24 -10.62 0.81
C MET A 247 7.21 -9.93 1.76
N ILE A 248 8.01 -10.71 2.51
CA ILE A 248 9.00 -10.16 3.45
C ILE A 248 10.04 -9.30 2.72
N LEU A 249 10.51 -9.73 1.53
CA LEU A 249 11.47 -8.97 0.72
C LEU A 249 10.86 -7.64 0.23
N PHE A 250 9.63 -7.61 -0.27
CA PHE A 250 8.98 -6.36 -0.68
C PHE A 250 8.67 -5.42 0.50
N GLY A 251 8.59 -5.95 1.72
CA GLY A 251 8.49 -5.17 2.97
C GLY A 251 9.78 -4.50 3.42
N VAL A 252 10.93 -4.83 2.85
CA VAL A 252 12.23 -4.20 3.15
C VAL A 252 12.34 -2.85 2.45
N ASN A 253 13.06 -1.91 3.07
CA ASN A 253 13.38 -0.63 2.45
C ASN A 253 14.17 -0.81 1.14
N PHE A 254 13.63 -0.31 0.02
CA PHE A 254 14.26 -0.45 -1.29
C PHE A 254 15.67 0.19 -1.39
N SER A 255 15.97 1.17 -0.54
CA SER A 255 17.33 1.72 -0.42
C SER A 255 18.35 0.66 0.01
N CYS A 256 17.96 -0.35 0.79
CA CYS A 256 18.83 -1.45 1.17
C CYS A 256 19.27 -2.27 -0.06
N TYR A 257 18.37 -2.53 -0.99
CA TYR A 257 18.72 -3.22 -2.26
C TYR A 257 19.67 -2.40 -3.11
N TYR A 258 19.47 -1.08 -3.17
CA TYR A 258 20.41 -0.20 -3.84
C TYR A 258 21.82 -0.25 -3.23
N LEU A 259 21.92 -0.25 -1.89
CA LEU A 259 23.19 -0.39 -1.18
C LEU A 259 23.84 -1.77 -1.42
N LEU A 260 23.03 -2.84 -1.52
CA LEU A 260 23.52 -4.18 -1.89
C LEU A 260 24.13 -4.18 -3.29
N LEU A 261 23.49 -3.55 -4.27
CA LEU A 261 24.02 -3.40 -5.63
C LEU A 261 25.36 -2.63 -5.64
N LEU A 262 25.52 -1.66 -4.73
CA LEU A 262 26.78 -0.93 -4.53
C LEU A 262 27.81 -1.71 -3.69
N ARG A 263 27.55 -2.97 -3.34
CA ARG A 263 28.39 -3.84 -2.49
C ARG A 263 28.67 -3.28 -1.08
N GLN A 264 27.79 -2.42 -0.58
CA GLN A 264 27.88 -1.86 0.77
C GLN A 264 27.14 -2.74 1.80
N PHE A 265 27.50 -4.03 1.87
CA PHE A 265 26.84 -5.03 2.71
C PHE A 265 26.82 -4.62 4.19
N GLN A 266 27.93 -4.07 4.70
CA GLN A 266 28.06 -3.68 6.10
C GLN A 266 27.05 -2.59 6.50
N SER A 267 26.73 -1.66 5.59
CA SER A 267 25.75 -0.61 5.83
C SER A 267 24.32 -1.18 5.93
N VAL A 268 24.00 -2.20 5.12
CA VAL A 268 22.70 -2.87 5.13
C VAL A 268 22.51 -3.69 6.41
N PHE A 269 23.51 -4.52 6.78
CA PHE A 269 23.40 -5.35 7.98
C PHE A 269 23.46 -4.55 9.30
N ARG A 270 23.96 -3.31 9.29
CA ARG A 270 23.96 -2.41 10.43
C ARG A 270 22.72 -1.51 10.50
N ASP A 271 21.88 -1.53 9.48
CA ASP A 271 20.66 -0.73 9.49
C ASP A 271 19.72 -1.15 10.63
N GLU A 272 19.39 -0.19 11.50
CA GLU A 272 18.61 -0.45 12.70
C GLU A 272 17.15 -0.78 12.38
N GLU A 273 16.59 -0.19 11.32
CA GLU A 273 15.22 -0.46 10.88
C GLU A 273 15.09 -1.90 10.36
N LEU A 274 15.99 -2.32 9.46
CA LEU A 274 16.00 -3.68 8.90
C LEU A 274 16.15 -4.74 9.99
N ARG A 275 17.06 -4.52 10.94
CA ARG A 275 17.28 -5.45 12.06
C ARG A 275 16.05 -5.55 12.97
N THR A 276 15.41 -4.41 13.26
CA THR A 276 14.18 -4.37 14.06
C THR A 276 13.04 -5.09 13.33
N TYR A 277 12.87 -4.83 12.04
CA TYR A 277 11.87 -5.49 11.19
C TYR A 277 12.02 -7.01 11.19
N LEU A 278 13.22 -7.51 10.89
CA LEU A 278 13.50 -8.95 10.90
C LEU A 278 13.36 -9.56 12.31
N GLY A 279 13.75 -8.82 13.35
CA GLY A 279 13.59 -9.26 14.73
C GLY A 279 12.12 -9.41 15.14
N ILE A 280 11.25 -8.47 14.73
CA ILE A 280 9.81 -8.55 14.97
C ILE A 280 9.22 -9.75 14.22
N ILE A 281 9.57 -9.97 12.95
CA ILE A 281 9.09 -11.10 12.15
C ILE A 281 9.46 -12.42 12.83
N LEU A 282 10.75 -12.64 13.09
CA LEU A 282 11.24 -13.89 13.66
C LEU A 282 10.66 -14.16 15.05
N GLY A 283 10.58 -13.13 15.90
CA GLY A 283 9.96 -13.24 17.22
C GLY A 283 8.47 -13.59 17.13
N SER A 284 7.73 -12.94 16.24
CA SER A 284 6.29 -13.23 16.05
C SER A 284 6.06 -14.63 15.47
N ILE A 285 6.86 -15.06 14.50
CA ILE A 285 6.78 -16.43 13.95
C ILE A 285 7.00 -17.45 15.06
N LEU A 286 8.04 -17.27 15.89
CA LEU A 286 8.34 -18.18 16.99
C LEU A 286 7.18 -18.26 17.98
N LEU A 287 6.68 -17.12 18.45
CA LEU A 287 5.60 -17.06 19.44
C LEU A 287 4.29 -17.66 18.92
N ILE A 288 3.91 -17.34 17.67
CA ILE A 288 2.70 -17.90 17.04
C ILE A 288 2.87 -19.39 16.83
N THR A 289 4.00 -19.86 16.28
CA THR A 289 4.26 -21.29 16.07
C THR A 289 4.10 -22.10 17.35
N LEU A 290 4.69 -21.61 18.45
CA LEU A 290 4.55 -22.28 19.75
C LEU A 290 3.09 -22.35 20.24
N ASN A 291 2.31 -21.31 19.97
CA ASN A 291 0.92 -21.22 20.39
C ASN A 291 -0.04 -22.04 19.53
N ILE A 292 0.22 -22.21 18.22
CA ILE A 292 -0.64 -22.97 17.29
C ILE A 292 -0.16 -24.40 17.04
N ARG A 293 0.91 -24.85 17.70
CA ARG A 293 1.50 -26.19 17.46
C ARG A 293 0.49 -27.36 17.59
N GLY A 294 -0.53 -27.20 18.44
CA GLY A 294 -1.56 -28.22 18.64
C GLY A 294 -2.71 -28.18 17.62
N TYR A 295 -2.71 -27.23 16.69
CA TYR A 295 -3.74 -27.07 15.66
C TYR A 295 -3.41 -27.76 14.32
N TYR A 296 -2.15 -28.15 14.13
CA TYR A 296 -1.65 -28.76 12.89
C TYR A 296 -0.92 -30.07 13.20
N ASP A 297 -0.91 -30.98 12.23
CA ASP A 297 -0.33 -32.31 12.40
C ASP A 297 1.20 -32.28 12.49
N THR A 298 1.84 -31.34 11.82
CA THR A 298 3.31 -31.22 11.76
C THR A 298 3.82 -29.86 12.26
N LEU A 299 5.04 -29.88 12.79
CA LEU A 299 5.72 -28.64 13.18
C LEU A 299 6.02 -27.76 11.94
N GLU A 300 6.35 -28.38 10.80
CA GLU A 300 6.60 -27.67 9.53
C GLU A 300 5.36 -26.87 9.13
N GLU A 301 4.20 -27.49 9.17
CA GLU A 301 2.93 -26.83 8.82
C GLU A 301 2.61 -25.66 9.74
N SER A 302 2.81 -25.84 11.04
CA SER A 302 2.65 -24.77 12.03
C SER A 302 3.60 -23.59 11.74
N VAL A 303 4.88 -23.86 11.44
CA VAL A 303 5.87 -22.84 11.10
C VAL A 303 5.50 -22.15 9.79
N ARG A 304 5.10 -22.90 8.76
CA ARG A 304 4.75 -22.37 7.45
C ARG A 304 3.56 -21.43 7.51
N HIS A 305 2.47 -21.82 8.18
CA HIS A 305 1.30 -20.97 8.34
C HIS A 305 1.59 -19.75 9.23
N ALA A 306 2.35 -19.92 10.32
CA ALA A 306 2.78 -18.81 11.16
C ALA A 306 3.65 -17.80 10.37
N ALA A 307 4.64 -18.28 9.64
CA ALA A 307 5.53 -17.45 8.83
C ALA A 307 4.78 -16.72 7.71
N PHE A 308 3.84 -17.43 7.07
CA PHE A 308 3.01 -16.84 6.02
C PHE A 308 2.14 -15.71 6.57
N GLN A 309 1.38 -15.95 7.65
CA GLN A 309 0.49 -14.95 8.22
C GLN A 309 1.25 -13.76 8.82
N VAL A 310 2.37 -14.01 9.52
CA VAL A 310 3.24 -12.93 10.02
C VAL A 310 3.79 -12.11 8.85
N GLY A 311 4.32 -12.77 7.81
CA GLY A 311 4.81 -12.09 6.61
C GLY A 311 3.72 -11.28 5.93
N SER A 312 2.54 -11.87 5.72
CA SER A 312 1.39 -11.23 5.09
C SER A 312 0.91 -9.99 5.85
N ILE A 313 0.78 -10.08 7.17
CA ILE A 313 0.22 -8.99 7.99
C ILE A 313 1.23 -7.86 8.20
N ILE A 314 2.48 -8.16 8.54
CA ILE A 314 3.47 -7.09 8.81
C ILE A 314 3.86 -6.34 7.54
N THR A 315 3.87 -7.02 6.39
CA THR A 315 4.14 -6.36 5.10
C THR A 315 2.91 -5.67 4.52
N THR A 316 1.78 -5.81 5.20
CA THR A 316 0.48 -5.31 4.77
C THR A 316 0.03 -5.88 3.41
N THR A 317 0.41 -7.13 3.11
CA THR A 317 0.02 -7.80 1.86
C THR A 317 -1.40 -8.35 1.93
N GLY A 318 -1.78 -9.06 3.01
CA GLY A 318 -3.16 -9.52 3.21
C GLY A 318 -3.51 -10.88 2.58
N TYR A 319 -2.57 -11.61 1.97
CA TYR A 319 -2.82 -13.02 1.59
C TYR A 319 -3.00 -13.92 2.80
N ALA A 320 -3.77 -15.00 2.65
CA ALA A 320 -3.99 -15.99 3.69
C ALA A 320 -3.80 -17.43 3.16
N THR A 321 -3.22 -18.29 4.00
CA THR A 321 -3.10 -19.74 3.76
C THR A 321 -4.02 -20.54 4.65
N THR A 322 -4.64 -19.92 5.62
CA THR A 322 -5.54 -20.52 6.60
C THR A 322 -6.42 -19.44 7.21
N ASP A 323 -7.53 -19.85 7.79
CA ASP A 323 -8.36 -18.94 8.59
C ASP A 323 -7.74 -18.74 9.96
N PHE A 324 -6.98 -17.64 10.11
CA PHE A 324 -6.35 -17.29 11.38
C PHE A 324 -7.35 -16.76 12.43
N ASP A 325 -8.61 -16.54 12.06
CA ASP A 325 -9.64 -16.19 13.04
C ASP A 325 -10.00 -17.37 13.96
N LEU A 326 -9.71 -18.59 13.51
CA LEU A 326 -9.82 -19.80 14.32
C LEU A 326 -8.64 -20.01 15.29
N TRP A 327 -7.57 -19.22 15.18
CA TRP A 327 -6.41 -19.35 16.04
C TRP A 327 -6.67 -18.85 17.47
N PRO A 328 -5.86 -19.29 18.45
CA PRO A 328 -5.97 -18.81 19.83
C PRO A 328 -5.84 -17.30 19.92
N SER A 329 -6.51 -16.71 20.90
CA SER A 329 -6.55 -15.24 21.11
C SER A 329 -5.16 -14.61 21.18
N PHE A 330 -4.16 -15.30 21.75
CA PHE A 330 -2.78 -14.78 21.81
C PHE A 330 -2.18 -14.58 20.41
N SER A 331 -2.33 -15.56 19.52
CA SER A 331 -1.85 -15.45 18.13
C SER A 331 -2.57 -14.33 17.37
N LYS A 332 -3.91 -14.23 17.51
CA LYS A 332 -4.70 -13.11 16.93
C LYS A 332 -4.25 -11.75 17.46
N THR A 333 -3.94 -11.64 18.76
CA THR A 333 -3.43 -10.39 19.35
C THR A 333 -2.09 -9.99 18.76
N ILE A 334 -1.17 -10.96 18.56
CA ILE A 334 0.12 -10.68 17.88
C ILE A 334 -0.14 -10.14 16.46
N LEU A 335 -1.03 -10.78 15.68
CA LEU A 335 -1.37 -10.33 14.35
C LEU A 335 -1.97 -8.90 14.36
N LEU A 336 -2.89 -8.58 15.28
CA LEU A 336 -3.42 -7.23 15.45
C LEU A 336 -2.33 -6.20 15.78
N CYS A 337 -1.37 -6.54 16.63
CA CYS A 337 -0.21 -5.68 16.90
C CYS A 337 0.63 -5.45 15.63
N LEU A 338 0.86 -6.50 14.84
CA LEU A 338 1.60 -6.41 13.58
C LEU A 338 0.87 -5.54 12.54
N MET A 339 -0.49 -5.55 12.52
CA MET A 339 -1.28 -4.67 11.66
C MET A 339 -0.96 -3.18 11.89
N VAL A 340 -0.69 -2.80 13.13
CA VAL A 340 -0.32 -1.41 13.47
C VAL A 340 1.12 -1.12 13.06
N VAL A 341 2.04 -2.05 13.28
CA VAL A 341 3.49 -1.85 13.05
C VAL A 341 3.80 -1.58 11.58
N GLY A 342 3.33 -2.45 10.68
CA GLY A 342 3.59 -2.36 9.25
C GLY A 342 5.03 -2.68 8.84
N ALA A 343 5.39 -2.39 7.58
CA ALA A 343 6.69 -2.69 6.98
C ALA A 343 7.75 -1.59 7.19
N CYS A 344 8.92 -1.72 6.55
CA CYS A 344 9.97 -0.69 6.58
C CYS A 344 9.54 0.58 5.82
N ALA A 345 10.06 1.73 6.24
CA ALA A 345 9.94 2.97 5.48
C ALA A 345 10.64 2.82 4.12
N GLY A 346 10.02 3.36 3.05
CA GLY A 346 10.57 3.21 1.69
C GLY A 346 10.43 1.78 1.12
N SER A 347 9.50 0.97 1.64
CA SER A 347 8.98 -0.27 1.06
C SER A 347 7.62 -0.02 0.41
N THR A 348 7.05 -1.06 -0.22
CA THR A 348 5.70 -1.01 -0.80
C THR A 348 4.59 -1.13 0.24
N GLY A 349 4.88 -1.63 1.46
CA GLY A 349 3.91 -1.86 2.51
C GLY A 349 3.29 -0.59 3.11
N GLY A 350 2.13 -0.73 3.74
CA GLY A 350 1.42 0.29 4.51
C GLY A 350 1.78 0.35 6.00
N GLY A 351 0.83 0.74 6.85
CA GLY A 351 0.98 0.80 8.30
C GLY A 351 1.80 1.97 8.83
N LEU A 352 2.04 1.98 10.16
CA LEU A 352 2.79 3.05 10.86
C LEU A 352 4.25 3.15 10.42
N LYS A 353 4.82 2.08 9.92
CA LYS A 353 6.25 1.85 9.56
C LYS A 353 7.16 1.61 10.77
N VAL A 354 8.01 0.59 10.62
CA VAL A 354 8.99 0.20 11.66
C VAL A 354 9.91 1.36 12.05
N ALA A 355 10.33 2.21 11.10
CA ALA A 355 11.14 3.39 11.39
C ALA A 355 10.48 4.34 12.41
N ARG A 356 9.18 4.61 12.27
CA ARG A 356 8.46 5.48 13.21
C ARG A 356 8.34 4.83 14.58
N LEU A 357 7.99 3.54 14.63
CA LEU A 357 7.94 2.80 15.89
C LEU A 357 9.29 2.85 16.61
N LEU A 358 10.40 2.61 15.89
CA LEU A 358 11.74 2.67 16.44
C LEU A 358 12.05 4.05 17.04
N LEU A 359 11.72 5.13 16.31
CA LEU A 359 11.94 6.50 16.76
C LEU A 359 11.04 6.88 17.94
N LEU A 360 9.79 6.43 17.96
CA LEU A 360 8.88 6.61 19.11
C LEU A 360 9.43 5.94 20.37
N VAL A 361 9.90 4.69 20.28
CA VAL A 361 10.48 3.98 21.42
C VAL A 361 11.77 4.67 21.91
N LYS A 362 12.62 5.13 21.00
CA LYS A 362 13.84 5.88 21.34
C LYS A 362 13.52 7.24 21.97
N GLY A 363 12.53 7.95 21.42
CA GLY A 363 12.05 9.22 21.97
C GLY A 363 11.48 9.06 23.37
N LEU A 364 10.64 8.02 23.60
CA LEU A 364 10.10 7.69 24.91
C LEU A 364 11.21 7.38 25.93
N ARG A 365 12.20 6.55 25.54
CA ARG A 365 13.35 6.24 26.41
C ARG A 365 14.14 7.50 26.77
N ARG A 366 14.37 8.39 25.80
CA ARG A 366 15.02 9.70 26.05
C ARG A 366 14.23 10.52 27.05
N ASN A 367 12.93 10.68 26.84
CA ASN A 367 12.08 11.50 27.72
C ASN A 367 12.07 10.97 29.15
N ILE A 368 11.96 9.63 29.35
CA ILE A 368 12.06 9.00 30.66
C ILE A 368 13.42 9.31 31.32
N ARG A 369 14.54 9.20 30.59
CA ARG A 369 15.87 9.49 31.12
C ARG A 369 16.05 10.96 31.47
N GLN A 370 15.47 11.88 30.69
CA GLN A 370 15.48 13.30 30.99
C GLN A 370 14.65 13.64 32.24
N MET A 371 13.50 12.96 32.44
CA MET A 371 12.72 13.11 33.69
C MET A 371 13.52 12.67 34.92
N LEU A 372 14.28 11.58 34.80
CA LEU A 372 15.12 11.07 35.89
C LEU A 372 16.37 11.92 36.12
N ASN A 373 16.92 12.52 35.08
CA ASN A 373 18.14 13.34 35.11
C ASN A 373 17.95 14.62 34.27
N PRO A 374 17.28 15.67 34.79
CA PRO A 374 16.92 16.86 34.00
C PRO A 374 18.10 17.65 33.41
N ARG A 375 19.28 17.51 34.01
CA ARG A 375 20.50 18.20 33.53
C ARG A 375 21.22 17.45 32.41
N LYS A 376 20.82 16.21 32.10
CA LYS A 376 21.45 15.39 31.06
C LYS A 376 20.89 15.75 29.68
N VAL A 377 21.75 16.22 28.79
CA VAL A 377 21.39 16.41 27.39
C VAL A 377 21.49 15.07 26.66
N GLU A 378 20.36 14.49 26.27
CA GLU A 378 20.31 13.27 25.45
C GLU A 378 19.68 13.56 24.10
N VAL A 379 20.29 13.06 23.03
CA VAL A 379 19.81 13.15 21.66
C VAL A 379 19.41 11.77 21.15
N VAL A 380 18.31 11.71 20.39
CA VAL A 380 17.91 10.49 19.69
C VAL A 380 18.82 10.29 18.49
N ARG A 381 19.33 9.07 18.31
CA ARG A 381 20.15 8.69 17.15
C ARG A 381 19.49 7.57 16.38
N ASN A 382 19.61 7.63 15.05
CA ASN A 382 19.20 6.57 14.13
C ASN A 382 20.35 6.27 13.18
N ASN A 383 20.77 5.02 13.08
CA ASN A 383 21.96 4.61 12.31
C ASN A 383 23.20 5.45 12.64
N GLY A 384 23.40 5.77 13.93
CA GLY A 384 24.52 6.59 14.43
C GLY A 384 24.38 8.11 14.21
N LYS A 385 23.39 8.58 13.43
CA LYS A 385 23.14 10.01 13.17
C LYS A 385 22.14 10.59 14.15
N VAL A 386 22.34 11.85 14.55
CA VAL A 386 21.39 12.58 15.40
C VAL A 386 20.12 12.88 14.59
N VAL A 387 18.97 12.59 15.18
CA VAL A 387 17.63 12.89 14.60
C VAL A 387 17.20 14.28 15.03
N ASP A 388 16.74 15.10 14.10
CA ASP A 388 16.21 16.46 14.37
C ASP A 388 14.94 16.36 15.23
N GLU A 389 14.80 17.21 16.23
CA GLU A 389 13.61 17.32 17.09
C GLU A 389 12.32 17.52 16.28
N LYS A 390 12.37 18.30 15.20
CA LYS A 390 11.23 18.49 14.30
C LYS A 390 10.69 17.20 13.70
N ILE A 391 11.57 16.21 13.45
CA ILE A 391 11.18 14.89 12.96
C ILE A 391 10.40 14.15 14.04
N LEU A 392 10.88 14.20 15.29
CA LEU A 392 10.21 13.56 16.42
C LEU A 392 8.84 14.19 16.68
N ASP A 393 8.75 15.53 16.62
CA ASP A 393 7.47 16.25 16.76
C ASP A 393 6.48 15.88 15.64
N THR A 394 6.98 15.73 14.41
CA THR A 394 6.14 15.31 13.27
C THR A 394 5.62 13.88 13.47
N ILE A 395 6.44 12.96 14.00
CA ILE A 395 6.04 11.59 14.30
C ILE A 395 4.98 11.56 15.41
N ASN A 396 5.13 12.36 16.45
CA ASN A 396 4.13 12.48 17.52
C ASN A 396 2.80 13.05 16.99
N ALA A 397 2.85 14.08 16.17
CA ALA A 397 1.67 14.64 15.51
C ALA A 397 0.98 13.65 14.58
N TYR A 398 1.77 12.84 13.83
CA TYR A 398 1.25 11.77 13.00
C TYR A 398 0.51 10.71 13.84
N LEU A 399 1.11 10.26 14.95
CA LEU A 399 0.49 9.28 15.83
C LEU A 399 -0.82 9.80 16.44
N ALA A 400 -0.85 11.05 16.87
CA ALA A 400 -2.07 11.69 17.38
C ALA A 400 -3.16 11.73 16.30
N ALA A 401 -2.84 12.18 15.09
CA ALA A 401 -3.77 12.18 13.96
C ALA A 401 -4.25 10.77 13.60
N TYR A 402 -3.34 9.79 13.60
CA TYR A 402 -3.65 8.39 13.34
C TYR A 402 -4.70 7.85 14.32
N VAL A 403 -4.51 8.05 15.62
CA VAL A 403 -5.43 7.59 16.66
C VAL A 403 -6.80 8.29 16.55
N LEU A 404 -6.82 9.60 16.33
CA LEU A 404 -8.06 10.37 16.19
C LEU A 404 -8.87 9.91 14.96
N ILE A 405 -8.23 9.70 13.81
CA ILE A 405 -8.89 9.23 12.60
C ILE A 405 -9.40 7.81 12.78
N LEU A 406 -8.58 6.91 13.36
CA LEU A 406 -8.97 5.53 13.63
C LEU A 406 -10.26 5.49 14.45
N PHE A 407 -10.35 6.23 15.55
CA PHE A 407 -11.55 6.25 16.37
C PHE A 407 -12.74 6.95 15.70
N ALA A 408 -12.51 7.99 14.92
CA ALA A 408 -13.59 8.65 14.17
C ALA A 408 -14.20 7.72 13.11
N VAL A 409 -13.38 7.03 12.31
CA VAL A 409 -13.83 6.04 11.33
C VAL A 409 -14.53 4.88 12.02
N PHE A 410 -13.96 4.37 13.12
CA PHE A 410 -14.55 3.29 13.92
C PHE A 410 -15.95 3.64 14.43
N ALA A 411 -16.13 4.86 14.98
CA ALA A 411 -17.44 5.33 15.43
C ALA A 411 -18.47 5.39 14.31
N ILE A 412 -18.07 5.84 13.09
CA ILE A 412 -18.99 5.95 11.96
C ILE A 412 -19.42 4.57 11.46
N ILE A 413 -18.50 3.63 11.26
CA ILE A 413 -18.85 2.30 10.73
C ILE A 413 -19.60 1.45 11.75
N SER A 414 -19.51 1.77 13.03
CA SER A 414 -20.29 1.11 14.07
C SER A 414 -21.81 1.31 13.94
N LEU A 415 -22.24 2.26 13.11
CA LEU A 415 -23.66 2.45 12.76
C LEU A 415 -24.26 1.24 12.01
N ASP A 416 -23.42 0.40 11.37
CA ASP A 416 -23.89 -0.80 10.66
C ASP A 416 -24.24 -1.98 11.60
N GLY A 417 -23.97 -1.85 12.93
CA GLY A 417 -24.43 -2.81 13.93
C GLY A 417 -23.63 -4.11 14.03
N PHE A 418 -22.44 -4.20 13.40
CA PHE A 418 -21.53 -5.33 13.56
C PHE A 418 -20.86 -5.31 14.94
N SER A 419 -20.25 -6.45 15.33
CA SER A 419 -19.52 -6.56 16.59
C SER A 419 -18.40 -5.52 16.70
N VAL A 420 -18.03 -5.16 17.92
CA VAL A 420 -16.91 -4.26 18.20
C VAL A 420 -15.60 -4.81 17.60
N GLY A 421 -15.39 -6.14 17.66
CA GLY A 421 -14.22 -6.81 17.09
C GLY A 421 -14.16 -6.68 15.56
N THR A 422 -15.28 -6.95 14.89
CA THR A 422 -15.41 -6.77 13.42
C THR A 422 -15.11 -5.34 13.02
N ASN A 423 -15.81 -4.35 13.62
CA ASN A 423 -15.65 -2.95 13.22
C ASN A 423 -14.25 -2.43 13.54
N PHE A 424 -13.68 -2.75 14.70
CA PHE A 424 -12.33 -2.31 15.05
C PHE A 424 -11.28 -2.90 14.10
N SER A 425 -11.35 -4.21 13.82
CA SER A 425 -10.41 -4.85 12.90
C SER A 425 -10.61 -4.40 11.45
N ALA A 426 -11.85 -4.11 11.02
CA ALA A 426 -12.14 -3.54 9.70
C ALA A 426 -11.49 -2.17 9.49
N VAL A 427 -11.57 -1.27 10.50
CA VAL A 427 -10.85 0.02 10.43
C VAL A 427 -9.36 -0.19 10.45
N LEU A 428 -8.88 -1.05 11.35
CA LEU A 428 -7.45 -1.27 11.52
C LEU A 428 -6.81 -1.81 10.22
N CYS A 429 -7.42 -2.82 9.59
CA CYS A 429 -6.89 -3.41 8.37
C CYS A 429 -7.03 -2.48 7.15
N THR A 430 -8.12 -1.72 7.03
CA THR A 430 -8.30 -0.79 5.90
C THR A 430 -7.41 0.44 6.03
N PHE A 431 -7.30 1.03 7.22
CA PHE A 431 -6.48 2.22 7.45
C PHE A 431 -4.97 1.92 7.37
N ASN A 432 -4.54 0.69 7.71
CA ASN A 432 -3.16 0.25 7.53
C ASN A 432 -2.88 -0.44 6.19
N ASN A 433 -3.87 -0.51 5.30
CA ASN A 433 -3.77 -1.09 3.96
C ASN A 433 -3.31 -2.57 3.98
N ILE A 434 -4.04 -3.46 4.71
CA ILE A 434 -3.67 -4.87 4.92
C ILE A 434 -4.66 -5.85 4.26
N GLY A 435 -5.96 -5.52 4.24
CA GLY A 435 -7.03 -6.32 3.66
C GLY A 435 -7.85 -7.08 4.71
N PRO A 436 -7.48 -8.29 5.12
CA PRO A 436 -8.27 -9.06 6.06
C PRO A 436 -8.18 -8.52 7.49
N GLY A 437 -9.32 -8.52 8.18
CA GLY A 437 -9.44 -8.25 9.62
C GLY A 437 -9.71 -9.51 10.43
N LEU A 438 -10.64 -9.43 11.37
CA LEU A 438 -11.12 -10.54 12.19
C LEU A 438 -12.65 -10.67 12.09
N GLU A 439 -13.18 -11.80 12.50
CA GLU A 439 -14.62 -12.10 12.51
C GLU A 439 -15.27 -11.93 11.13
N ALA A 440 -16.30 -11.07 10.98
CA ALA A 440 -17.04 -10.89 9.73
C ALA A 440 -16.22 -10.27 8.58
N VAL A 441 -14.99 -9.79 8.83
CA VAL A 441 -14.02 -9.31 7.83
C VAL A 441 -12.72 -10.11 7.87
N GLY A 442 -12.77 -11.32 8.43
CA GLY A 442 -11.64 -12.25 8.48
C GLY A 442 -11.17 -12.71 7.10
N PRO A 443 -10.13 -13.56 7.06
CA PRO A 443 -9.47 -13.94 5.80
C PRO A 443 -10.36 -14.74 4.84
N THR A 444 -11.44 -15.36 5.31
CA THR A 444 -12.45 -16.08 4.53
C THR A 444 -13.71 -15.27 4.25
N CYS A 445 -13.76 -14.03 4.74
CA CYS A 445 -14.90 -13.13 4.63
C CYS A 445 -14.57 -11.94 3.70
N ASN A 446 -15.57 -11.07 3.47
CA ASN A 446 -15.42 -9.87 2.65
C ASN A 446 -16.24 -8.68 3.18
N PHE A 447 -16.05 -7.51 2.60
CA PHE A 447 -16.67 -6.25 3.03
C PHE A 447 -18.02 -5.98 2.38
N SER A 448 -18.61 -6.93 1.62
CA SER A 448 -19.88 -6.71 0.90
C SER A 448 -21.04 -6.36 1.83
N GLN A 449 -21.00 -6.83 3.07
CA GLN A 449 -22.07 -6.68 4.07
C GLN A 449 -22.20 -5.25 4.62
N TYR A 450 -21.15 -4.41 4.52
CA TYR A 450 -21.19 -3.03 4.99
C TYR A 450 -22.11 -2.16 4.13
N SER A 451 -22.72 -1.14 4.75
CA SER A 451 -23.51 -0.12 4.06
C SER A 451 -22.65 0.70 3.08
N ALA A 452 -23.32 1.37 2.13
CA ALA A 452 -22.64 2.27 1.19
C ALA A 452 -21.87 3.39 1.92
N LEU A 453 -22.41 3.91 3.02
CA LEU A 453 -21.73 4.92 3.84
C LEU A 453 -20.42 4.37 4.43
N SER A 454 -20.49 3.20 5.08
CA SER A 454 -19.29 2.58 5.68
C SER A 454 -18.24 2.22 4.64
N LYS A 455 -18.65 1.73 3.46
CA LYS A 455 -17.71 1.47 2.33
C LYS A 455 -17.02 2.74 1.85
N LEU A 456 -17.72 3.87 1.73
CA LEU A 456 -17.11 5.15 1.37
C LEU A 456 -16.15 5.67 2.45
N VAL A 457 -16.53 5.54 3.72
CA VAL A 457 -15.66 5.95 4.84
C VAL A 457 -14.42 5.07 4.94
N LEU A 458 -14.54 3.76 4.77
CA LEU A 458 -13.41 2.83 4.72
C LEU A 458 -12.52 3.10 3.49
N SER A 459 -13.10 3.41 2.31
CA SER A 459 -12.35 3.83 1.12
C SER A 459 -11.54 5.10 1.39
N TRP A 460 -12.13 6.07 2.07
CA TRP A 460 -11.42 7.27 2.50
C TRP A 460 -10.28 6.93 3.49
N ALA A 461 -10.52 6.02 4.44
CA ALA A 461 -9.51 5.54 5.39
C ALA A 461 -8.32 4.86 4.68
N MET A 462 -8.59 4.01 3.65
CA MET A 462 -7.55 3.39 2.82
C MET A 462 -6.68 4.44 2.11
N LEU A 463 -7.29 5.47 1.52
CA LEU A 463 -6.58 6.59 0.89
C LEU A 463 -5.77 7.39 1.91
N ALA A 464 -6.33 7.67 3.10
CA ALA A 464 -5.64 8.40 4.15
C ALA A 464 -4.44 7.61 4.69
N GLY A 465 -4.58 6.30 4.87
CA GLY A 465 -3.49 5.41 5.27
C GLY A 465 -2.36 5.37 4.23
N ARG A 466 -2.70 5.16 2.96
CA ARG A 466 -1.73 5.09 1.86
C ARG A 466 -0.95 6.38 1.64
N LEU A 467 -1.63 7.52 1.74
CA LEU A 467 -1.04 8.86 1.57
C LEU A 467 -0.42 9.42 2.87
N GLU A 468 -0.29 8.58 3.90
CA GLU A 468 0.29 8.95 5.18
C GLU A 468 -0.39 10.18 5.83
N ILE A 469 -1.73 10.20 5.78
CA ILE A 469 -2.64 11.10 6.50
C ILE A 469 -2.55 12.57 6.05
N PHE A 470 -1.37 13.21 6.11
CA PHE A 470 -1.24 14.66 5.91
C PHE A 470 -1.71 15.18 4.56
N PRO A 471 -1.41 14.56 3.40
CA PRO A 471 -1.92 15.01 2.11
C PRO A 471 -3.45 15.03 2.03
N ILE A 472 -4.12 14.06 2.66
CA ILE A 472 -5.59 14.02 2.72
C ILE A 472 -6.12 15.10 3.68
N LEU A 473 -5.51 15.28 4.87
CA LEU A 473 -5.96 16.30 5.83
C LEU A 473 -5.80 17.72 5.27
N VAL A 474 -4.77 17.98 4.48
CA VAL A 474 -4.55 19.27 3.83
C VAL A 474 -5.71 19.65 2.91
N LEU A 475 -6.41 18.69 2.28
CA LEU A 475 -7.59 18.99 1.47
C LEU A 475 -8.74 19.63 2.27
N PHE A 476 -8.88 19.27 3.53
CA PHE A 476 -9.95 19.77 4.40
C PHE A 476 -9.60 21.08 5.10
N SER A 477 -8.33 21.52 5.04
CA SER A 477 -7.90 22.77 5.66
C SER A 477 -8.38 23.98 4.84
N ARG A 478 -9.10 24.92 5.48
CA ARG A 478 -9.51 26.18 4.85
C ARG A 478 -8.34 27.03 4.34
N GLU A 479 -7.19 26.95 5.00
CA GLU A 479 -5.97 27.69 4.61
C GLU A 479 -5.39 27.18 3.29
N THR A 480 -5.70 25.94 2.92
CA THR A 480 -5.28 25.35 1.66
C THR A 480 -5.86 26.10 0.47
N TRP A 481 -7.09 26.55 0.58
CA TRP A 481 -7.86 27.15 -0.52
C TRP A 481 -7.79 28.69 -0.54
N LYS A 482 -7.26 29.34 0.49
CA LYS A 482 -7.06 30.79 0.51
C LYS A 482 -5.97 31.18 -0.51
N LYS A 483 -6.27 32.17 -1.36
CA LYS A 483 -5.28 32.84 -2.21
C LYS A 483 -4.31 33.60 -1.28
N ARG A 484 -3.02 33.35 -1.41
CA ARG A 484 -1.99 34.27 -0.92
C ARG A 484 -1.83 35.39 -1.90
#